data_2334585d641f2dff3479c0e1585a8af5
#
_entry.id   2334585d641f2dff3479c0e1585a8af5
#
_cell.length_a   1.000
_cell.length_b   1.000
_cell.length_c   1.000
_cell.angle_alpha   90.00
_cell.angle_beta   90.00
_cell.angle_gamma   90.00
#
_symmetry.space_group_name_H-M   'P 1'
#
loop_
_entity.id
_entity.type
_entity.pdbx_description
1 polymer ?
#
loop_
_entity_poly.entity_id
_entity_poly.type
_entity_poly.pdbx_seq_one_letter_code
_entity_poly.pdbx_strand_id
1 'polypeptide(L)'
;QANHAELHFILLAPDHKSLAKAADGKYVEWGVEMAGTAAVAQQGITGTTFGAGTVFSVHLNPLRDGSNFGSRVGALAKCPTDPATNKPKLPEAGKHCDSVAGATLIGGTAF
;
A
#
# COMPACT_ATOMS: atom_id res chain seq x y z
N GLN A 1 0.42 13.14 14.95
CA GLN A 1 1.79 13.47 15.35
C GLN A 1 2.62 13.86 14.13
N ALA A 2 3.33 14.96 14.27
CA ALA A 2 4.17 15.46 13.19
C ALA A 2 5.31 14.51 12.84
N ASN A 3 5.67 13.61 13.75
CA ASN A 3 6.79 12.68 13.57
C ASN A 3 6.40 11.34 12.94
N HIS A 4 5.11 11.08 12.78
CA HIS A 4 4.68 9.83 12.20
C HIS A 4 4.70 9.91 10.67
N ALA A 5 5.24 8.88 10.03
CA ALA A 5 5.16 8.76 8.59
C ALA A 5 3.75 8.34 8.17
N GLU A 6 3.29 8.88 7.07
CA GLU A 6 2.00 8.51 6.48
C GLU A 6 2.20 8.14 5.03
N LEU A 7 1.41 7.19 4.58
CA LEU A 7 1.37 6.77 3.18
C LEU A 7 -0.06 6.91 2.69
N HIS A 8 -0.24 7.69 1.64
CA HIS A 8 -1.54 7.90 1.01
C HIS A 8 -1.56 7.21 -0.35
N PHE A 9 -2.69 6.59 -0.67
CA PHE A 9 -2.78 5.76 -1.87
C PHE A 9 -4.22 5.68 -2.36
N ILE A 10 -4.38 5.28 -3.63
CA ILE A 10 -5.69 5.03 -4.23
C ILE A 10 -5.93 3.53 -4.23
N LEU A 11 -7.12 3.11 -3.82
CA LEU A 11 -7.49 1.69 -3.85
C LEU A 11 -7.62 1.18 -5.27
N LEU A 12 -7.21 -0.07 -5.49
CA LEU A 12 -7.62 -0.80 -6.67
C LEU A 12 -9.09 -1.20 -6.54
N ALA A 13 -9.79 -1.24 -7.66
CA ALA A 13 -11.13 -1.83 -7.73
C ALA A 13 -11.05 -3.33 -7.37
N PRO A 14 -12.18 -3.95 -6.94
CA PRO A 14 -12.14 -5.36 -6.50
C PRO A 14 -11.61 -6.35 -7.55
N ASP A 15 -11.77 -6.05 -8.84
CA ASP A 15 -11.24 -6.89 -9.90
C ASP A 15 -9.76 -6.63 -10.21
N HIS A 16 -9.14 -5.66 -9.54
CA HIS A 16 -7.75 -5.22 -9.71
C HIS A 16 -7.41 -4.72 -11.11
N LYS A 17 -8.39 -4.42 -11.95
CA LYS A 17 -8.15 -3.97 -13.33
C LYS A 17 -8.16 -2.47 -13.50
N SER A 18 -8.63 -1.75 -12.49
CA SER A 18 -8.72 -0.28 -12.52
C SER A 18 -8.63 0.27 -11.10
N LEU A 19 -8.51 1.58 -11.00
CA LEU A 19 -8.57 2.27 -9.70
C LEU A 19 -10.03 2.40 -9.26
N ALA A 20 -10.29 2.22 -7.97
CA ALA A 20 -11.63 2.34 -7.41
C ALA A 20 -12.10 3.79 -7.44
N LYS A 21 -13.38 3.98 -7.78
CA LYS A 21 -14.03 5.28 -7.74
C LYS A 21 -15.26 5.22 -6.86
N ALA A 22 -15.48 6.32 -6.13
CA ALA A 22 -16.69 6.51 -5.35
C ALA A 22 -17.85 6.96 -6.25
N ALA A 23 -19.05 7.03 -5.66
CA ALA A 23 -20.26 7.42 -6.38
C ALA A 23 -20.16 8.83 -7.00
N ASP A 24 -19.35 9.71 -6.42
CA ASP A 24 -19.12 11.07 -6.94
C ASP A 24 -18.14 11.11 -8.11
N GLY A 25 -17.60 9.97 -8.55
CA GLY A 25 -16.64 9.86 -9.63
C GLY A 25 -15.19 10.10 -9.24
N LYS A 26 -14.94 10.44 -7.98
CA LYS A 26 -13.56 10.64 -7.48
C LYS A 26 -12.93 9.31 -7.09
N TYR A 27 -11.62 9.23 -7.19
CA TYR A 27 -10.89 8.04 -6.75
C TYR A 27 -11.03 7.85 -5.24
N VAL A 28 -11.05 6.58 -4.81
CA VAL A 28 -11.12 6.22 -3.40
C VAL A 28 -9.71 6.27 -2.82
N GLU A 29 -9.44 7.30 -2.04
CA GLU A 29 -8.14 7.51 -1.40
C GLU A 29 -8.17 7.01 0.04
N TRP A 30 -7.07 6.35 0.45
CA TRP A 30 -6.84 5.92 1.82
C TRP A 30 -5.50 6.43 2.31
N GLY A 31 -5.37 6.53 3.62
CA GLY A 31 -4.10 6.82 4.28
C GLY A 31 -3.79 5.78 5.34
N VAL A 32 -2.52 5.51 5.54
CA VAL A 32 -2.06 4.63 6.59
C VAL A 32 -0.96 5.32 7.39
N GLU A 33 -1.11 5.30 8.71
CA GLU A 33 -0.13 5.83 9.63
C GLU A 33 0.86 4.75 10.01
N MET A 34 2.13 5.09 9.98
CA MET A 34 3.23 4.21 10.36
C MET A 34 3.96 4.81 11.55
N ALA A 35 5.00 4.12 12.02
CA ALA A 35 5.85 4.64 13.08
C ALA A 35 6.56 5.92 12.65
N GLY A 36 7.31 6.54 13.55
CA GLY A 36 8.06 7.75 13.26
C GLY A 36 8.99 7.60 12.07
N THR A 37 9.29 8.69 11.38
CA THR A 37 10.06 8.67 10.13
C THR A 37 11.42 8.00 10.27
N ALA A 38 12.12 8.19 11.40
CA ALA A 38 13.40 7.53 11.64
C ALA A 38 13.25 6.01 11.74
N ALA A 39 12.20 5.53 12.42
CA ALA A 39 11.96 4.10 12.58
C ALA A 39 11.61 3.44 11.24
N VAL A 40 10.76 4.05 10.43
CA VAL A 40 10.40 3.48 9.13
C VAL A 40 11.57 3.53 8.15
N ALA A 41 12.44 4.54 8.25
CA ALA A 41 13.66 4.59 7.45
C ALA A 41 14.58 3.40 7.75
N GLN A 42 14.69 3.00 9.00
CA GLN A 42 15.43 1.79 9.39
C GLN A 42 14.80 0.51 8.83
N GLN A 43 13.52 0.54 8.54
CA GLN A 43 12.80 -0.57 7.91
C GLN A 43 12.90 -0.54 6.37
N GLY A 44 13.64 0.40 5.82
CA GLY A 44 13.80 0.56 4.38
C GLY A 44 12.72 1.40 3.71
N ILE A 45 11.90 2.10 4.48
CA ILE A 45 10.82 2.94 3.94
C ILE A 45 11.30 4.39 3.92
N THR A 46 11.48 4.92 2.72
CA THR A 46 11.89 6.31 2.49
C THR A 46 10.88 7.00 1.58
N GLY A 47 11.12 8.27 1.27
CA GLY A 47 10.26 9.02 0.38
C GLY A 47 10.14 8.46 -1.05
N THR A 48 11.06 7.57 -1.46
CA THR A 48 11.05 6.99 -2.81
C THR A 48 10.63 5.52 -2.85
N THR A 49 10.41 4.88 -1.71
CA THR A 49 10.06 3.46 -1.65
C THR A 49 8.75 3.17 -2.37
N PHE A 50 7.77 4.06 -2.23
CA PHE A 50 6.45 3.93 -2.83
C PHE A 50 6.21 5.09 -3.79
N GLY A 51 7.01 5.14 -4.86
CA GLY A 51 6.83 6.15 -5.90
C GLY A 51 5.52 5.96 -6.67
N ALA A 52 5.15 6.96 -7.47
CA ALA A 52 3.94 6.89 -8.29
C ALA A 52 3.97 5.65 -9.17
N GLY A 53 2.82 4.97 -9.27
CA GLY A 53 2.68 3.73 -10.03
C GLY A 53 3.03 2.47 -9.26
N THR A 54 3.56 2.58 -8.05
CA THR A 54 3.81 1.42 -7.20
C THR A 54 2.49 0.78 -6.77
N VAL A 55 2.41 -0.54 -6.87
CA VAL A 55 1.28 -1.31 -6.33
C VAL A 55 1.75 -2.08 -5.11
N PHE A 56 0.99 -1.96 -4.03
CA PHE A 56 1.33 -2.62 -2.77
C PHE A 56 0.06 -3.01 -2.03
N SER A 57 0.23 -3.86 -1.04
CA SER A 57 -0.84 -4.25 -0.12
C SER A 57 -0.43 -3.92 1.31
N VAL A 58 -1.39 -3.51 2.12
CA VAL A 58 -1.17 -3.18 3.52
C VAL A 58 -2.38 -3.61 4.34
N HIS A 59 -2.13 -4.15 5.51
CA HIS A 59 -3.15 -4.33 6.53
C HIS A 59 -3.14 -3.14 7.45
N LEU A 60 -4.32 -2.65 7.79
CA LEU A 60 -4.43 -1.53 8.72
C LEU A 60 -5.63 -1.70 9.64
N ASN A 61 -5.55 -1.08 10.80
CA ASN A 61 -6.67 -0.92 11.70
C ASN A 61 -7.35 0.41 11.36
N PRO A 62 -8.57 0.40 10.80
CA PRO A 62 -9.23 1.65 10.42
C PRO A 62 -9.65 2.45 11.65
N LEU A 63 -9.72 3.76 11.48
CA LEU A 63 -10.24 4.64 12.53
C LEU A 63 -11.72 4.38 12.76
N ARG A 64 -12.15 4.59 14.00
CA ARG A 64 -13.55 4.34 14.37
C ARG A 64 -14.52 5.40 13.83
N ASP A 65 -14.00 6.54 13.40
CA ASP A 65 -14.82 7.63 12.88
C ASP A 65 -15.31 7.40 11.44
N GLY A 66 -14.95 6.27 10.83
CA GLY A 66 -15.35 5.92 9.47
C GLY A 66 -14.53 6.56 8.37
N SER A 67 -13.48 7.33 8.72
CA SER A 67 -12.61 7.91 7.72
C SER A 67 -11.76 6.83 7.04
N ASN A 68 -11.28 7.12 5.82
CA ASN A 68 -10.43 6.23 5.05
C ASN A 68 -8.97 6.35 5.51
N PHE A 69 -8.72 5.98 6.75
CA PHE A 69 -7.41 6.11 7.39
C PHE A 69 -7.28 5.08 8.51
N GLY A 70 -6.05 4.64 8.76
CA GLY A 70 -5.81 3.72 9.87
C GLY A 70 -4.33 3.53 10.15
N SER A 71 -4.05 2.65 11.12
CA SER A 71 -2.69 2.32 11.56
C SER A 71 -2.22 1.04 10.87
N ARG A 72 -0.98 1.04 10.39
CA ARG A 72 -0.39 -0.13 9.76
C ARG A 72 -0.29 -1.31 10.73
N VAL A 73 -0.58 -2.51 10.23
CA VAL A 73 -0.40 -3.77 10.93
C VAL A 73 0.49 -4.67 10.08
N GLY A 74 1.64 -5.10 10.62
CA GLY A 74 2.55 -6.00 9.92
C GLY A 74 3.33 -5.33 8.79
N ALA A 75 3.95 -6.14 7.95
CA ALA A 75 4.72 -5.66 6.81
C ALA A 75 3.81 -5.14 5.70
N LEU A 76 4.35 -4.26 4.86
CA LEU A 76 3.75 -3.96 3.57
C LEU A 76 4.26 -4.96 2.54
N ALA A 77 3.43 -5.35 1.60
CA ALA A 77 3.82 -6.22 0.50
C ALA A 77 3.83 -5.41 -0.80
N LYS A 78 5.00 -5.26 -1.41
CA LYS A 78 5.15 -4.51 -2.65
C LYS A 78 5.12 -5.48 -3.82
N CYS A 79 4.21 -5.26 -4.78
CA CYS A 79 4.17 -6.05 -6.00
C CYS A 79 5.41 -5.81 -6.84
N PRO A 80 5.95 -6.86 -7.50
CA PRO A 80 7.10 -6.70 -8.37
C PRO A 80 6.73 -6.01 -9.66
N THR A 81 7.72 -5.41 -10.31
CA THR A 81 7.57 -4.85 -11.65
C THR A 81 7.95 -5.91 -12.68
N ASP A 82 7.12 -6.08 -13.71
CA ASP A 82 7.43 -6.95 -14.83
C ASP A 82 8.49 -6.26 -15.69
N PRO A 83 9.69 -6.86 -15.84
CA PRO A 83 10.76 -6.23 -16.64
C PRO A 83 10.41 -6.11 -18.12
N ALA A 84 9.52 -6.95 -18.64
CA ALA A 84 9.15 -6.91 -20.06
C ALA A 84 8.25 -5.73 -20.38
N THR A 85 7.36 -5.33 -19.45
CA THR A 85 6.39 -4.25 -19.67
C THR A 85 6.68 -3.01 -18.83
N ASN A 86 7.57 -3.11 -17.87
CA ASN A 86 7.88 -2.09 -16.87
C ASN A 86 6.65 -1.64 -16.08
N LYS A 87 5.68 -2.54 -15.92
CA LYS A 87 4.46 -2.32 -15.15
C LYS A 87 4.38 -3.28 -13.97
N PRO A 88 3.71 -2.90 -12.88
CA PRO A 88 3.54 -3.80 -11.74
C PRO A 88 2.76 -5.06 -12.15
N LYS A 89 3.16 -6.20 -11.57
CA LYS A 89 2.37 -7.43 -11.66
C LYS A 89 1.29 -7.38 -10.61
N LEU A 90 0.04 -7.34 -11.04
CA LEU A 90 -1.09 -7.22 -10.13
C LEU A 90 -1.47 -8.59 -9.56
N PRO A 91 -1.89 -8.67 -8.29
CA PRO A 91 -2.45 -9.90 -7.75
C PRO A 91 -3.82 -10.18 -8.36
N GLU A 92 -4.23 -11.44 -8.33
CA GLU A 92 -5.59 -11.80 -8.71
C GLU A 92 -6.60 -11.14 -7.77
N ALA A 93 -7.84 -10.97 -8.28
CA ALA A 93 -8.92 -10.45 -7.47
C ALA A 93 -9.08 -11.27 -6.18
N GLY A 94 -9.25 -10.57 -5.06
CA GLY A 94 -9.35 -11.20 -3.75
C GLY A 94 -8.02 -11.59 -3.12
N LYS A 95 -6.89 -11.39 -3.81
CA LYS A 95 -5.55 -11.66 -3.29
C LYS A 95 -4.74 -10.38 -3.17
N HIS A 96 -3.60 -10.46 -2.50
CA HIS A 96 -2.72 -9.33 -2.23
C HIS A 96 -1.34 -9.56 -2.86
N CYS A 97 -0.51 -8.52 -2.84
CA CYS A 97 0.80 -8.56 -3.49
C CYS A 97 1.72 -9.66 -2.95
N ASP A 98 1.55 -10.07 -1.69
CA ASP A 98 2.35 -11.16 -1.11
C ASP A 98 2.18 -12.49 -1.85
N SER A 99 1.06 -12.66 -2.57
CA SER A 99 0.79 -13.86 -3.38
C SER A 99 1.48 -13.83 -4.75
N VAL A 100 2.06 -12.70 -5.13
CA VAL A 100 2.69 -12.53 -6.44
C VAL A 100 4.16 -12.93 -6.34
N ALA A 101 4.63 -13.80 -7.23
CA ALA A 101 6.01 -14.22 -7.24
C ALA A 101 6.94 -13.02 -7.48
N GLY A 102 7.94 -12.84 -6.63
CA GLY A 102 8.85 -11.71 -6.70
C GLY A 102 8.43 -10.52 -5.81
N ALA A 103 7.33 -10.63 -5.08
CA ALA A 103 6.91 -9.59 -4.15
C ALA A 103 7.94 -9.40 -3.03
N THR A 104 8.02 -8.18 -2.52
CA THR A 104 8.94 -7.82 -1.44
C THR A 104 8.14 -7.41 -0.21
N LEU A 105 8.49 -7.96 0.95
CA LEU A 105 7.93 -7.51 2.23
C LEU A 105 8.81 -6.40 2.78
N ILE A 106 8.18 -5.33 3.25
CA ILE A 106 8.87 -4.15 3.76
C ILE A 106 8.30 -3.80 5.14
N GLY A 107 9.20 -3.55 6.08
CA GLY A 107 8.79 -3.16 7.42
C GLY A 107 8.39 -4.30 8.33
N GLY A 108 8.74 -5.53 7.96
CA GLY A 108 8.45 -6.73 8.75
C GLY A 108 8.70 -7.99 7.95
N THR A 109 8.44 -9.13 8.58
CA THR A 109 8.67 -10.46 7.97
C THR A 109 7.37 -11.19 7.66
N ALA A 110 6.23 -10.64 8.04
CA ALA A 110 4.92 -11.24 7.80
C ALA A 110 3.92 -10.17 7.37
N PHE A 111 3.18 -10.52 6.36
CA PHE A 111 2.10 -9.67 5.83
C PHE A 111 0.72 -10.08 6.40
#